data_96f87646f855f3316801858e019c8108
#
_entry.id   96f87646f855f3316801858e019c8108
#
_cell.length_a   1.000
_cell.length_b   1.000
_cell.length_c   1.000
_cell.angle_alpha   90.00
_cell.angle_beta   90.00
_cell.angle_gamma   90.00
#
_symmetry.space_group_name_H-M   'P 1'
#
loop_
_entity.id
_entity.type
_entity.pdbx_description
1 polymer ?
#
loop_
_entity_poly.entity_id
_entity_poly.type
_entity_poly.pdbx_seq_one_letter_code
_entity_poly.pdbx_strand_id
1 'polypeptide(L)'
;MIDLKDVSKAYPNGVHALNHVNLHIDKGEFVYVIGATGSGKSTLIKVLNGEEVPDEGTVIVDGINVGALKHRKVPYYRRNVGCVFQDYRLLPKLTVFENIAFALEVVGMPRKHIRKRVMEVLELVDLKEKARSYPDELSGGQQQRVTIGRAIANKPKVLIADEPTGNLDPEKSLEIISLLEKINQKLDTTIMMVTHDKVLVDRFKKRTIMLDKGYVIHDSNPSYPR
;
A
#
# COMPACT_ATOMS: atom_id res chain seq x y z
N MET A 1 12.91 -6.00 -4.38
CA MET A 1 12.11 -4.75 -4.52
C MET A 1 12.04 -3.97 -3.21
N ILE A 2 11.71 -4.62 -2.12
CA ILE A 2 11.78 -4.05 -0.76
C ILE A 2 12.80 -4.84 0.04
N ASP A 3 13.77 -4.17 0.66
CA ASP A 3 14.81 -4.77 1.50
C ASP A 3 14.91 -4.01 2.82
N LEU A 4 14.70 -4.70 3.91
CA LEU A 4 14.98 -4.25 5.27
C LEU A 4 16.12 -5.08 5.83
N LYS A 5 17.14 -4.43 6.37
CA LYS A 5 18.30 -5.08 6.98
C LYS A 5 18.52 -4.52 8.37
N ASP A 6 18.28 -5.35 9.38
CA ASP A 6 18.49 -5.05 10.79
C ASP A 6 17.76 -3.77 11.26
N VAL A 7 16.51 -3.61 10.82
CA VAL A 7 15.74 -2.36 11.00
C VAL A 7 15.10 -2.32 12.38
N SER A 8 15.45 -1.29 13.15
CA SER A 8 14.86 -1.01 14.47
C SER A 8 14.26 0.39 14.53
N LYS A 9 13.12 0.52 15.24
CA LYS A 9 12.44 1.79 15.48
C LYS A 9 11.80 1.82 16.86
N ALA A 10 12.24 2.78 17.69
CA ALA A 10 11.63 3.09 18.97
C ALA A 10 10.99 4.47 18.94
N TYR A 11 9.92 4.64 19.70
CA TYR A 11 9.27 5.93 19.89
C TYR A 11 9.65 6.56 21.24
N PRO A 12 9.55 7.90 21.38
CA PRO A 12 9.91 8.61 22.63
C PRO A 12 9.15 8.14 23.88
N ASN A 13 8.00 7.49 23.70
CA ASN A 13 7.21 6.88 24.78
C ASN A 13 7.73 5.51 25.25
N GLY A 14 8.92 5.09 24.78
CA GLY A 14 9.55 3.82 25.15
C GLY A 14 9.04 2.60 24.36
N VAL A 15 8.14 2.77 23.39
CA VAL A 15 7.65 1.65 22.57
C VAL A 15 8.66 1.31 21.50
N HIS A 16 9.22 0.10 21.54
CA HIS A 16 10.03 -0.49 20.48
C HIS A 16 9.08 -1.11 19.44
N ALA A 17 8.84 -0.37 18.37
CA ALA A 17 7.83 -0.75 17.38
C ALA A 17 8.37 -1.68 16.28
N LEU A 18 9.67 -1.60 15.99
CA LEU A 18 10.39 -2.57 15.11
C LEU A 18 11.70 -2.92 15.83
N ASN A 19 12.04 -4.21 15.78
CA ASN A 19 13.19 -4.76 16.48
C ASN A 19 13.95 -5.69 15.52
N HIS A 20 15.11 -5.25 15.02
CA HIS A 20 16.02 -6.03 14.17
C HIS A 20 15.28 -6.72 12.99
N VAL A 21 14.34 -6.00 12.37
CA VAL A 21 13.53 -6.53 11.27
C VAL A 21 14.39 -6.76 10.04
N ASN A 22 14.44 -8.01 9.58
CA ASN A 22 15.00 -8.41 8.31
C ASN A 22 13.88 -8.90 7.40
N LEU A 23 13.74 -8.32 6.22
CA LEU A 23 12.66 -8.62 5.29
C LEU A 23 13.09 -8.32 3.86
N HIS A 24 12.84 -9.25 2.95
CA HIS A 24 12.95 -9.02 1.53
C HIS A 24 11.65 -9.35 0.82
N ILE A 25 11.24 -8.49 -0.12
CA ILE A 25 10.09 -8.74 -1.01
C ILE A 25 10.58 -8.54 -2.44
N ASP A 26 10.37 -9.53 -3.28
CA ASP A 26 10.76 -9.50 -4.68
C ASP A 26 9.89 -8.55 -5.51
N LYS A 27 10.40 -8.17 -6.68
CA LYS A 27 9.63 -7.38 -7.64
C LYS A 27 8.44 -8.18 -8.16
N GLY A 28 7.26 -7.54 -8.22
CA GLY A 28 6.03 -8.16 -8.68
C GLY A 28 5.40 -9.13 -7.67
N GLU A 29 6.00 -9.32 -6.49
CA GLU A 29 5.46 -10.18 -5.46
C GLU A 29 4.22 -9.55 -4.80
N PHE A 30 3.25 -10.39 -4.39
CA PHE A 30 2.14 -10.00 -3.55
C PHE A 30 2.28 -10.70 -2.19
N VAL A 31 2.49 -9.92 -1.14
CA VAL A 31 2.69 -10.45 0.22
C VAL A 31 1.66 -9.90 1.20
N TYR A 32 1.26 -10.74 2.16
CA TYR A 32 0.53 -10.32 3.34
C TYR A 32 1.48 -10.04 4.50
N VAL A 33 1.21 -8.98 5.25
CA VAL A 33 1.82 -8.72 6.55
C VAL A 33 0.71 -8.79 7.60
N ILE A 34 0.81 -9.78 8.48
CA ILE A 34 -0.18 -10.03 9.52
C ILE A 34 0.42 -9.84 10.92
N GLY A 35 -0.43 -9.69 11.92
CA GLY A 35 -0.03 -9.55 13.32
C GLY A 35 -1.10 -8.87 14.15
N ALA A 36 -1.02 -9.00 15.48
CA ALA A 36 -1.93 -8.34 16.40
C ALA A 36 -1.84 -6.81 16.34
N THR A 37 -2.82 -6.11 16.91
CA THR A 37 -2.73 -4.66 17.14
C THR A 37 -1.48 -4.36 17.98
N GLY A 38 -0.70 -3.35 17.59
CA GLY A 38 0.56 -3.01 18.25
C GLY A 38 1.76 -3.88 17.85
N SER A 39 1.64 -4.81 16.91
CA SER A 39 2.76 -5.67 16.48
C SER A 39 3.85 -4.97 15.65
N GLY A 40 3.66 -3.71 15.25
CA GLY A 40 4.63 -2.94 14.47
C GLY A 40 4.24 -2.67 13.02
N LYS A 41 3.10 -3.21 12.52
CA LYS A 41 2.67 -3.09 11.12
C LYS A 41 2.56 -1.64 10.61
N SER A 42 1.91 -0.78 11.38
CA SER A 42 1.77 0.65 11.00
C SER A 42 3.12 1.38 10.99
N THR A 43 4.05 1.01 11.88
CA THR A 43 5.41 1.56 11.88
C THR A 43 6.20 1.06 10.68
N LEU A 44 6.05 -0.22 10.30
CA LEU A 44 6.64 -0.77 9.08
C LEU A 44 6.16 0.02 7.85
N ILE A 45 4.85 0.27 7.73
CA ILE A 45 4.29 1.10 6.64
C ILE A 45 4.89 2.50 6.63
N LYS A 46 4.97 3.17 7.80
CA LYS A 46 5.53 4.52 7.92
C LYS A 46 7.00 4.59 7.50
N VAL A 47 7.78 3.60 7.90
CA VAL A 47 9.21 3.51 7.53
C VAL A 47 9.34 3.28 6.02
N LEU A 48 8.57 2.37 5.44
CA LEU A 48 8.57 2.11 3.99
C LEU A 48 8.09 3.33 3.18
N ASN A 49 7.17 4.12 3.72
CA ASN A 49 6.65 5.33 3.07
C ASN A 49 7.51 6.58 3.33
N GLY A 50 8.59 6.45 4.12
CA GLY A 50 9.47 7.57 4.48
C GLY A 50 8.78 8.61 5.36
N GLU A 51 7.81 8.22 6.18
CA GLU A 51 7.19 9.05 7.22
C GLU A 51 8.00 8.99 8.51
N GLU A 52 8.56 7.82 8.80
CA GLU A 52 9.46 7.59 9.91
C GLU A 52 10.84 7.18 9.40
N VAL A 53 11.87 7.66 10.05
CA VAL A 53 13.26 7.23 9.81
C VAL A 53 13.57 6.12 10.81
N PRO A 54 14.12 4.98 10.39
CA PRO A 54 14.57 3.94 11.31
C PRO A 54 15.68 4.49 12.19
N ASP A 55 15.77 4.00 13.42
CA ASP A 55 16.84 4.38 14.35
C ASP A 55 18.12 3.58 14.06
N GLU A 56 17.94 2.33 13.57
CA GLU A 56 19.03 1.45 13.15
C GLU A 56 18.66 0.69 11.87
N GLY A 57 19.67 0.20 11.17
CA GLY A 57 19.50 -0.62 9.98
C GLY A 57 19.29 0.17 8.70
N THR A 58 18.89 -0.54 7.64
CA THR A 58 18.73 0.02 6.30
C THR A 58 17.43 -0.40 5.67
N VAL A 59 16.71 0.56 5.06
CA VAL A 59 15.47 0.35 4.34
C VAL A 59 15.66 0.75 2.90
N ILE A 60 15.59 -0.20 1.98
CA ILE A 60 15.72 0.03 0.54
C ILE A 60 14.39 -0.34 -0.12
N VAL A 61 13.85 0.58 -0.92
CA VAL A 61 12.65 0.37 -1.73
C VAL A 61 12.96 0.81 -3.16
N ASP A 62 12.81 -0.10 -4.11
CA ASP A 62 13.16 0.13 -5.53
C ASP A 62 14.58 0.71 -5.72
N GLY A 63 15.55 0.19 -4.98
CA GLY A 63 16.95 0.65 -5.03
C GLY A 63 17.22 1.96 -4.28
N ILE A 64 16.20 2.60 -3.69
CA ILE A 64 16.33 3.86 -2.95
C ILE A 64 16.45 3.56 -1.46
N ASN A 65 17.52 4.02 -0.81
CA ASN A 65 17.63 3.99 0.66
C ASN A 65 16.71 5.05 1.27
N VAL A 66 15.54 4.60 1.75
CA VAL A 66 14.47 5.47 2.27
C VAL A 66 14.90 6.17 3.56
N GLY A 67 15.60 5.45 4.46
CA GLY A 67 16.08 5.99 5.73
C GLY A 67 17.12 7.11 5.58
N ALA A 68 17.83 7.14 4.45
CA ALA A 68 18.85 8.17 4.15
C ALA A 68 18.29 9.34 3.33
N LEU A 69 17.00 9.36 2.99
CA LEU A 69 16.41 10.41 2.17
C LEU A 69 16.38 11.75 2.91
N LYS A 70 16.92 12.79 2.28
CA LYS A 70 16.69 14.16 2.75
C LYS A 70 15.19 14.48 2.65
N HIS A 71 14.62 15.17 3.64
CA HIS A 71 13.19 15.50 3.74
C HIS A 71 12.60 16.03 2.41
N ARG A 72 13.30 16.92 1.70
CA ARG A 72 12.89 17.47 0.39
C ARG A 72 12.79 16.43 -0.74
N LYS A 73 13.39 15.24 -0.57
CA LYS A 73 13.34 14.16 -1.58
C LYS A 73 12.21 13.15 -1.32
N VAL A 74 11.67 13.11 -0.11
CA VAL A 74 10.58 12.21 0.26
C VAL A 74 9.33 12.36 -0.63
N PRO A 75 8.86 13.56 -1.01
CA PRO A 75 7.73 13.70 -1.93
C PRO A 75 7.97 13.08 -3.31
N TYR A 76 9.20 13.11 -3.80
CA TYR A 76 9.57 12.50 -5.09
C TYR A 76 9.63 10.97 -4.99
N TYR A 77 10.13 10.45 -3.87
CA TYR A 77 10.11 9.02 -3.58
C TYR A 77 8.67 8.48 -3.53
N ARG A 78 7.78 9.16 -2.81
CA ARG A 78 6.36 8.77 -2.67
C ARG A 78 5.58 8.71 -3.98
N ARG A 79 6.08 9.33 -5.06
CA ARG A 79 5.48 9.19 -6.40
C ARG A 79 5.57 7.77 -6.96
N ASN A 80 6.53 6.97 -6.47
CA ASN A 80 6.75 5.58 -6.87
C ASN A 80 6.12 4.57 -5.90
N VAL A 81 5.51 5.05 -4.79
CA VAL A 81 4.85 4.22 -3.79
C VAL A 81 3.38 4.63 -3.71
N GLY A 82 2.50 3.71 -4.10
CA GLY A 82 1.06 3.89 -3.91
C GLY A 82 0.66 3.47 -2.49
N CYS A 83 -0.25 4.22 -1.86
CA CYS A 83 -0.80 3.86 -0.55
C CYS A 83 -2.32 3.79 -0.62
N VAL A 84 -2.87 2.68 -0.10
CA VAL A 84 -4.30 2.46 0.12
C VAL A 84 -4.53 2.37 1.61
N PHE A 85 -5.46 3.16 2.15
CA PHE A 85 -5.76 3.22 3.57
C PHE A 85 -7.16 2.68 3.86
N GLN A 86 -7.38 2.22 5.08
CA GLN A 86 -8.66 1.72 5.56
C GLN A 86 -9.76 2.80 5.54
N ASP A 87 -9.42 4.06 5.86
CA ASP A 87 -10.32 5.20 5.97
C ASP A 87 -10.54 5.97 4.65
N TYR A 88 -10.31 5.34 3.52
CA TYR A 88 -10.46 5.82 2.14
C TYR A 88 -9.71 7.13 1.83
N ARG A 89 -9.73 8.13 2.68
CA ARG A 89 -9.14 9.48 2.50
C ARG A 89 -9.51 10.12 1.16
N LEU A 90 -10.74 9.94 0.73
CA LEU A 90 -11.25 10.59 -0.48
C LEU A 90 -11.47 12.09 -0.26
N LEU A 91 -11.28 12.85 -1.31
CA LEU A 91 -11.56 14.28 -1.32
C LEU A 91 -13.07 14.48 -1.56
N PRO A 92 -13.86 14.87 -0.55
CA PRO A 92 -15.32 14.76 -0.60
C PRO A 92 -15.96 15.72 -1.60
N LYS A 93 -15.29 16.83 -1.93
CA LYS A 93 -15.76 17.84 -2.88
C LYS A 93 -15.34 17.57 -4.33
N LEU A 94 -14.64 16.48 -4.58
CA LEU A 94 -14.18 16.05 -5.89
C LEU A 94 -14.90 14.78 -6.32
N THR A 95 -15.26 14.71 -7.59
CA THR A 95 -15.83 13.51 -8.21
C THR A 95 -14.82 12.35 -8.19
N VAL A 96 -15.27 11.14 -8.51
CA VAL A 96 -14.41 9.96 -8.70
C VAL A 96 -13.29 10.25 -9.68
N PHE A 97 -13.63 10.84 -10.84
CA PHE A 97 -12.64 11.24 -11.85
C PHE A 97 -11.60 12.19 -11.27
N GLU A 98 -12.04 13.24 -10.59
CA GLU A 98 -11.16 14.27 -10.03
C GLU A 98 -10.31 13.74 -8.87
N ASN A 99 -10.83 12.83 -8.03
CA ASN A 99 -10.04 12.16 -7.00
C ASN A 99 -8.83 11.41 -7.59
N ILE A 100 -9.03 10.72 -8.72
CA ILE A 100 -7.93 10.00 -9.40
C ILE A 100 -7.03 10.99 -10.15
N ALA A 101 -7.62 12.00 -10.83
CA ALA A 101 -6.87 13.02 -11.57
C ALA A 101 -5.93 13.80 -10.66
N PHE A 102 -6.36 14.12 -9.44
CA PHE A 102 -5.58 14.86 -8.45
C PHE A 102 -4.19 14.23 -8.20
N ALA A 103 -4.11 12.89 -8.11
CA ALA A 103 -2.82 12.21 -7.93
C ALA A 103 -1.85 12.45 -9.12
N LEU A 104 -2.38 12.58 -10.33
CA LEU A 104 -1.61 12.84 -11.54
C LEU A 104 -1.21 14.32 -11.67
N GLU A 105 -2.07 15.23 -11.23
CA GLU A 105 -1.80 16.67 -11.17
C GLU A 105 -0.67 16.98 -10.19
N VAL A 106 -0.69 16.39 -9.00
CA VAL A 106 0.34 16.56 -7.97
C VAL A 106 1.73 16.14 -8.46
N VAL A 107 1.81 15.12 -9.31
CA VAL A 107 3.10 14.70 -9.88
C VAL A 107 3.49 15.49 -11.13
N GLY A 108 2.66 16.45 -11.57
CA GLY A 108 2.93 17.32 -12.71
C GLY A 108 2.66 16.69 -14.07
N MET A 109 1.76 15.70 -14.15
CA MET A 109 1.39 15.12 -15.46
C MET A 109 0.73 16.17 -16.34
N PRO A 110 1.12 16.31 -17.63
CA PRO A 110 0.48 17.23 -18.54
C PRO A 110 -1.02 16.96 -18.71
N ARG A 111 -1.85 17.99 -18.64
CA ARG A 111 -3.33 17.90 -18.69
C ARG A 111 -3.87 17.04 -19.82
N LYS A 112 -3.25 17.10 -21.00
CA LYS A 112 -3.62 16.29 -22.17
C LYS A 112 -3.54 14.78 -21.94
N HIS A 113 -2.71 14.32 -20.99
CA HIS A 113 -2.53 12.90 -20.67
C HIS A 113 -3.39 12.44 -19.48
N ILE A 114 -3.79 13.35 -18.59
CA ILE A 114 -4.55 13.05 -17.37
C ILE A 114 -5.86 12.34 -17.72
N ARG A 115 -6.67 12.91 -18.63
CA ARG A 115 -7.97 12.34 -18.98
C ARG A 115 -7.85 10.90 -19.47
N LYS A 116 -6.91 10.63 -20.39
CA LYS A 116 -6.68 9.27 -20.90
C LYS A 116 -6.32 8.33 -19.76
N ARG A 117 -5.35 8.74 -18.92
CA ARG A 117 -4.86 7.91 -17.82
C ARG A 117 -5.94 7.63 -16.77
N VAL A 118 -6.75 8.63 -16.39
CA VAL A 118 -7.86 8.45 -15.46
C VAL A 118 -8.89 7.46 -16.01
N MET A 119 -9.24 7.54 -17.31
CA MET A 119 -10.18 6.60 -17.92
C MET A 119 -9.64 5.16 -17.95
N GLU A 120 -8.34 4.95 -18.20
CA GLU A 120 -7.67 3.64 -18.08
C GLU A 120 -7.77 3.08 -16.66
N VAL A 121 -7.56 3.95 -15.66
CA VAL A 121 -7.66 3.55 -14.24
C VAL A 121 -9.09 3.21 -13.87
N LEU A 122 -10.07 4.05 -14.25
CA LEU A 122 -11.49 3.82 -13.99
C LEU A 122 -11.98 2.49 -14.58
N GLU A 123 -11.48 2.13 -15.77
CA GLU A 123 -11.76 0.83 -16.37
C GLU A 123 -11.16 -0.32 -15.56
N LEU A 124 -9.92 -0.15 -15.08
CA LEU A 124 -9.22 -1.17 -14.30
C LEU A 124 -9.91 -1.45 -12.96
N VAL A 125 -10.41 -0.38 -12.29
CA VAL A 125 -11.10 -0.49 -11.00
C VAL A 125 -12.62 -0.66 -11.13
N ASP A 126 -13.15 -0.77 -12.37
CA ASP A 126 -14.56 -0.99 -12.67
C ASP A 126 -15.49 0.12 -12.13
N LEU A 127 -15.12 1.38 -12.42
CA LEU A 127 -15.87 2.57 -11.99
C LEU A 127 -16.13 3.59 -13.12
N LYS A 128 -16.04 3.18 -14.40
CA LYS A 128 -16.27 4.07 -15.54
C LYS A 128 -17.60 4.83 -15.45
N GLU A 129 -18.68 4.11 -15.12
CA GLU A 129 -20.03 4.66 -15.03
C GLU A 129 -20.20 5.63 -13.85
N LYS A 130 -19.30 5.55 -12.85
CA LYS A 130 -19.30 6.39 -11.65
C LYS A 130 -18.32 7.56 -11.73
N ALA A 131 -17.71 7.82 -12.88
CA ALA A 131 -16.67 8.84 -13.04
C ALA A 131 -17.11 10.23 -12.55
N ARG A 132 -18.39 10.57 -12.66
CA ARG A 132 -18.97 11.87 -12.26
C ARG A 132 -19.60 11.87 -10.88
N SER A 133 -19.71 10.72 -10.23
CA SER A 133 -20.27 10.61 -8.87
C SER A 133 -19.32 11.20 -7.83
N TYR A 134 -19.86 11.69 -6.74
CA TYR A 134 -19.13 12.13 -5.55
C TYR A 134 -18.96 10.97 -4.55
N PRO A 135 -18.00 11.05 -3.62
CA PRO A 135 -17.74 9.98 -2.66
C PRO A 135 -18.96 9.55 -1.82
N ASP A 136 -19.84 10.47 -1.44
CA ASP A 136 -21.05 10.23 -0.66
C ASP A 136 -22.13 9.48 -1.45
N GLU A 137 -22.06 9.46 -2.77
CA GLU A 137 -22.96 8.70 -3.66
C GLU A 137 -22.49 7.25 -3.88
N LEU A 138 -21.38 6.82 -3.25
CA LEU A 138 -20.74 5.54 -3.47
C LEU A 138 -20.88 4.60 -2.27
N SER A 139 -21.04 3.29 -2.56
CA SER A 139 -20.89 2.27 -1.53
C SER A 139 -19.44 2.20 -1.00
N GLY A 140 -19.24 1.64 0.20
CA GLY A 140 -17.90 1.47 0.78
C GLY A 140 -16.92 0.74 -0.15
N GLY A 141 -17.35 -0.34 -0.83
CA GLY A 141 -16.54 -1.04 -1.81
C GLY A 141 -16.18 -0.18 -3.03
N GLN A 142 -17.11 0.68 -3.49
CA GLN A 142 -16.83 1.63 -4.57
C GLN A 142 -15.85 2.72 -4.11
N GLN A 143 -16.02 3.26 -2.90
CA GLN A 143 -15.06 4.21 -2.32
C GLN A 143 -13.66 3.62 -2.23
N GLN A 144 -13.55 2.34 -1.81
CA GLN A 144 -12.26 1.65 -1.77
C GLN A 144 -11.65 1.45 -3.16
N ARG A 145 -12.46 1.14 -4.17
CA ARG A 145 -12.00 1.08 -5.58
C ARG A 145 -11.47 2.43 -6.07
N VAL A 146 -12.09 3.56 -5.68
CA VAL A 146 -11.57 4.92 -5.99
C VAL A 146 -10.21 5.14 -5.32
N THR A 147 -10.08 4.76 -4.04
CA THR A 147 -8.82 4.87 -3.29
C THR A 147 -7.70 4.07 -3.96
N ILE A 148 -7.99 2.83 -4.36
CA ILE A 148 -7.06 1.99 -5.12
C ILE A 148 -6.72 2.65 -6.47
N GLY A 149 -7.72 3.13 -7.20
CA GLY A 149 -7.53 3.83 -8.47
C GLY A 149 -6.59 5.03 -8.34
N ARG A 150 -6.80 5.85 -7.31
CA ARG A 150 -5.93 6.98 -6.98
C ARG A 150 -4.49 6.54 -6.68
N ALA A 151 -4.32 5.46 -5.90
CA ALA A 151 -3.01 4.94 -5.53
C ALA A 151 -2.22 4.41 -6.73
N ILE A 152 -2.89 3.79 -7.73
CA ILE A 152 -2.24 3.24 -8.93
C ILE A 152 -2.19 4.19 -10.13
N ALA A 153 -2.77 5.39 -10.01
CA ALA A 153 -2.85 6.34 -11.12
C ALA A 153 -1.47 6.66 -11.72
N ASN A 154 -0.47 6.85 -10.87
CA ASN A 154 0.89 7.17 -11.28
C ASN A 154 1.76 5.94 -11.62
N LYS A 155 1.17 4.74 -11.77
CA LYS A 155 1.88 3.47 -12.03
C LYS A 155 3.01 3.21 -11.01
N PRO A 156 2.71 3.16 -9.69
CA PRO A 156 3.73 2.96 -8.69
C PRO A 156 4.35 1.56 -8.84
N LYS A 157 5.62 1.44 -8.49
CA LYS A 157 6.30 0.14 -8.48
C LYS A 157 5.97 -0.69 -7.25
N VAL A 158 5.59 -0.01 -6.16
CA VAL A 158 5.16 -0.62 -4.90
C VAL A 158 3.80 -0.06 -4.52
N LEU A 159 2.89 -0.93 -4.11
CA LEU A 159 1.60 -0.58 -3.53
C LEU A 159 1.53 -1.13 -2.10
N ILE A 160 1.37 -0.25 -1.14
CA ILE A 160 1.17 -0.58 0.26
C ILE A 160 -0.32 -0.43 0.55
N ALA A 161 -0.97 -1.50 0.98
CA ALA A 161 -2.39 -1.49 1.33
C ALA A 161 -2.54 -1.78 2.84
N ASP A 162 -2.98 -0.78 3.59
CA ASP A 162 -3.19 -0.86 5.03
C ASP A 162 -4.66 -1.14 5.32
N GLU A 163 -4.96 -2.37 5.72
CA GLU A 163 -6.32 -2.86 6.03
C GLU A 163 -7.37 -2.49 4.94
N PRO A 164 -7.11 -2.76 3.65
CA PRO A 164 -7.95 -2.24 2.57
C PRO A 164 -9.37 -2.83 2.54
N THR A 165 -9.65 -3.82 3.38
CA THR A 165 -10.95 -4.50 3.50
C THR A 165 -11.62 -4.30 4.85
N GLY A 166 -10.98 -3.57 5.78
CA GLY A 166 -11.41 -3.49 7.17
C GLY A 166 -12.79 -2.87 7.41
N ASN A 167 -13.33 -2.11 6.45
CA ASN A 167 -14.65 -1.48 6.53
C ASN A 167 -15.67 -2.09 5.55
N LEU A 168 -15.39 -3.28 5.02
CA LEU A 168 -16.21 -3.93 3.99
C LEU A 168 -16.82 -5.25 4.50
N ASP A 169 -17.96 -5.60 3.92
CA ASP A 169 -18.52 -6.94 4.09
C ASP A 169 -17.62 -8.02 3.43
N PRO A 170 -17.78 -9.31 3.79
CA PRO A 170 -16.92 -10.37 3.28
C PRO A 170 -16.92 -10.50 1.75
N GLU A 171 -18.06 -10.30 1.09
CA GLU A 171 -18.16 -10.38 -0.37
C GLU A 171 -17.37 -9.28 -1.04
N LYS A 172 -17.53 -8.03 -0.59
CA LYS A 172 -16.78 -6.88 -1.09
C LYS A 172 -15.29 -6.98 -0.79
N SER A 173 -14.93 -7.55 0.34
CA SER A 173 -13.53 -7.84 0.70
C SER A 173 -12.86 -8.76 -0.33
N LEU A 174 -13.55 -9.83 -0.76
CA LEU A 174 -13.06 -10.72 -1.81
C LEU A 174 -12.88 -10.01 -3.15
N GLU A 175 -13.83 -9.15 -3.52
CA GLU A 175 -13.73 -8.34 -4.76
C GLU A 175 -12.50 -7.43 -4.72
N ILE A 176 -12.21 -6.78 -3.57
CA ILE A 176 -11.04 -5.89 -3.43
C ILE A 176 -9.73 -6.66 -3.54
N ILE A 177 -9.62 -7.84 -2.90
CA ILE A 177 -8.41 -8.66 -3.03
C ILE A 177 -8.21 -9.11 -4.49
N SER A 178 -9.27 -9.57 -5.15
CA SER A 178 -9.21 -9.96 -6.55
C SER A 178 -8.81 -8.79 -7.47
N LEU A 179 -9.26 -7.57 -7.14
CA LEU A 179 -8.84 -6.36 -7.84
C LEU A 179 -7.34 -6.09 -7.63
N LEU A 180 -6.83 -6.22 -6.40
CA LEU A 180 -5.41 -6.05 -6.10
C LEU A 180 -4.56 -7.10 -6.82
N GLU A 181 -5.00 -8.36 -6.90
CA GLU A 181 -4.33 -9.40 -7.70
C GLU A 181 -4.28 -9.04 -9.18
N LYS A 182 -5.40 -8.58 -9.76
CA LYS A 182 -5.46 -8.11 -11.15
C LYS A 182 -4.50 -6.95 -11.41
N ILE A 183 -4.37 -6.02 -10.45
CA ILE A 183 -3.44 -4.90 -10.52
C ILE A 183 -2.00 -5.39 -10.46
N ASN A 184 -1.66 -6.27 -9.50
CA ASN A 184 -0.34 -6.88 -9.38
C ASN A 184 0.10 -7.52 -10.71
N GLN A 185 -0.74 -8.36 -11.31
CA GLN A 185 -0.46 -9.06 -12.56
C GLN A 185 -0.37 -8.13 -13.77
N LYS A 186 -1.30 -7.16 -13.89
CA LYS A 186 -1.37 -6.29 -15.08
C LYS A 186 -0.31 -5.19 -15.10
N LEU A 187 0.09 -4.69 -13.93
CA LEU A 187 0.99 -3.54 -13.80
C LEU A 187 2.41 -3.95 -13.33
N ASP A 188 2.65 -5.22 -13.02
CA ASP A 188 3.89 -5.72 -12.43
C ASP A 188 4.27 -4.94 -11.14
N THR A 189 3.23 -4.49 -10.40
CA THR A 189 3.39 -3.71 -9.17
C THR A 189 3.57 -4.68 -8.00
N THR A 190 4.62 -4.49 -7.20
CA THR A 190 4.82 -5.23 -5.95
C THR A 190 3.77 -4.79 -4.93
N ILE A 191 3.06 -5.72 -4.32
CA ILE A 191 2.01 -5.40 -3.34
C ILE A 191 2.37 -5.93 -1.96
N MET A 192 2.37 -5.05 -0.97
CA MET A 192 2.40 -5.39 0.44
C MET A 192 1.06 -5.01 1.06
N MET A 193 0.28 -6.01 1.46
CA MET A 193 -1.01 -5.80 2.10
C MET A 193 -0.94 -6.16 3.57
N VAL A 194 -1.21 -5.19 4.42
CA VAL A 194 -1.40 -5.39 5.86
C VAL A 194 -2.85 -5.76 6.13
N THR A 195 -3.07 -6.84 6.85
CA THR A 195 -4.40 -7.28 7.27
C THR A 195 -4.35 -8.13 8.53
N HIS A 196 -5.45 -8.16 9.27
CA HIS A 196 -5.68 -9.10 10.36
C HIS A 196 -6.71 -10.19 10.00
N ASP A 197 -7.26 -10.16 8.79
CA ASP A 197 -8.26 -11.12 8.32
C ASP A 197 -7.60 -12.42 7.83
N LYS A 198 -7.56 -13.41 8.72
CA LYS A 198 -6.99 -14.74 8.44
C LYS A 198 -7.76 -15.47 7.34
N VAL A 199 -9.08 -15.28 7.23
CA VAL A 199 -9.91 -15.97 6.24
C VAL A 199 -9.50 -15.55 4.83
N LEU A 200 -9.23 -14.27 4.61
CA LEU A 200 -8.72 -13.77 3.33
C LEU A 200 -7.33 -14.29 3.02
N VAL A 201 -6.43 -14.29 4.02
CA VAL A 201 -5.06 -14.82 3.87
C VAL A 201 -5.07 -16.30 3.49
N ASP A 202 -5.86 -17.11 4.17
CA ASP A 202 -5.97 -18.55 3.91
C ASP A 202 -6.59 -18.85 2.53
N ARG A 203 -7.51 -18.02 2.09
CA ARG A 203 -8.20 -18.20 0.79
C ARG A 203 -7.30 -17.87 -0.40
N PHE A 204 -6.55 -16.78 -0.34
CA PHE A 204 -5.72 -16.30 -1.46
C PHE A 204 -4.30 -16.84 -1.47
N LYS A 205 -3.84 -17.49 -0.38
CA LYS A 205 -2.58 -18.25 -0.27
C LYS A 205 -1.35 -17.54 -0.83
N LYS A 206 -1.20 -16.23 -0.55
CA LYS A 206 0.03 -15.50 -0.86
C LYS A 206 1.06 -15.71 0.25
N ARG A 207 2.31 -15.37 -0.03
CA ARG A 207 3.36 -15.29 0.99
C ARG A 207 2.87 -14.45 2.15
N THR A 208 3.08 -14.94 3.36
CA THR A 208 2.60 -14.31 4.58
C THR A 208 3.75 -14.11 5.54
N ILE A 209 3.91 -12.86 5.98
CA ILE A 209 4.90 -12.41 6.95
C ILE A 209 4.15 -12.07 8.23
N MET A 210 4.56 -12.66 9.35
CA MET A 210 3.92 -12.43 10.64
C MET A 210 4.80 -11.57 11.53
N LEU A 211 4.26 -10.43 11.97
CA LEU A 211 4.88 -9.54 12.93
C LEU A 211 4.29 -9.75 14.33
N ASP A 212 5.14 -9.85 15.34
CA ASP A 212 4.76 -9.79 16.74
C ASP A 212 5.78 -8.97 17.55
N LYS A 213 5.31 -8.01 18.33
CA LYS A 213 6.12 -7.12 19.19
C LYS A 213 7.34 -6.51 18.47
N GLY A 214 7.15 -6.16 17.20
CA GLY A 214 8.20 -5.56 16.36
C GLY A 214 9.15 -6.56 15.70
N TYR A 215 9.02 -7.86 15.92
CA TYR A 215 9.84 -8.90 15.28
C TYR A 215 9.09 -9.58 14.14
N VAL A 216 9.81 -10.01 13.11
CA VAL A 216 9.29 -10.99 12.14
C VAL A 216 9.43 -12.37 12.77
N ILE A 217 8.32 -12.97 13.17
CA ILE A 217 8.29 -14.27 13.84
C ILE A 217 8.01 -15.44 12.88
N HIS A 218 7.48 -15.15 11.70
CA HIS A 218 7.22 -16.13 10.64
C HIS A 218 7.25 -15.45 9.28
N ASP A 219 7.82 -16.17 8.30
CA ASP A 219 7.75 -15.86 6.88
C ASP A 219 7.51 -17.18 6.14
N SER A 220 6.45 -17.26 5.36
CA SER A 220 6.12 -18.47 4.62
C SER A 220 7.01 -18.72 3.40
N ASN A 221 7.96 -17.83 3.10
CA ASN A 221 8.97 -18.04 2.07
C ASN A 221 10.14 -18.86 2.66
N PRO A 222 10.34 -20.12 2.24
CA PRO A 222 11.41 -20.98 2.78
C PRO A 222 12.83 -20.54 2.37
N SER A 223 12.97 -19.67 1.41
CA SER A 223 14.26 -19.18 0.90
C SER A 223 14.87 -18.08 1.78
N TYR A 224 14.16 -17.58 2.80
CA TYR A 224 14.66 -16.54 3.70
C TYR A 224 15.12 -17.15 5.03
N PRO A 225 16.40 -16.99 5.42
CA PRO A 225 16.88 -17.43 6.73
C PRO A 225 16.17 -16.63 7.83
N ARG A 226 15.77 -17.33 8.87
CA ARG A 226 15.20 -16.79 10.11
C ARG A 226 16.21 -15.98 10.89
#